data_049a96a45f1f46422cc7b61527fe92c5
#
_entry.id   049a96a45f1f46422cc7b61527fe92c5
#
_cell.length_a   1.000
_cell.length_b   1.000
_cell.length_c   1.000
_cell.angle_alpha   90.00
_cell.angle_beta   90.00
_cell.angle_gamma   90.00
#
_symmetry.space_group_name_H-M   'P 1'
#
loop_
_entity.id
_entity.type
_entity.pdbx_description
1 polymer ?
#
loop_
_entity_poly.entity_id
_entity_poly.type
_entity_poly.pdbx_seq_one_letter_code
_entity_poly.pdbx_strand_id
1 'polypeptide(L)'
;RSLQDWVLRPILRTVPGVAGVDSFGGHVRQFHVVADPAALRRFGLALEELAAAVAVNNGVAGGAFVERGGEQFVVRGDGWVRSAEDLEETVVAYRDGVPVLLRQAEAWLAAWQIWARASPPAWPTP
;
A
#
# COMPACT_ATOMS: atom_id res chain seq x y z
N ARG A 1 15.64 -3.99 -5.68
CA ARG A 1 14.54 -4.69 -6.34
C ARG A 1 13.68 -3.74 -7.19
N SER A 2 13.14 -2.66 -6.61
CA SER A 2 12.27 -1.72 -7.35
C SER A 2 12.92 -1.15 -8.61
N LEU A 3 14.18 -0.73 -8.55
CA LEU A 3 14.92 -0.25 -9.72
C LEU A 3 15.01 -1.32 -10.81
N GLN A 4 15.23 -2.56 -10.42
CA GLN A 4 15.34 -3.69 -11.34
C GLN A 4 14.00 -3.98 -12.04
N ASP A 5 12.91 -4.03 -11.27
CA ASP A 5 11.61 -4.40 -11.80
C ASP A 5 10.97 -3.28 -12.64
N TRP A 6 11.18 -2.01 -12.27
CA TRP A 6 10.52 -0.86 -12.92
C TRP A 6 11.37 -0.12 -13.94
N VAL A 7 12.70 -0.23 -13.87
CA VAL A 7 13.60 0.49 -14.79
C VAL A 7 14.39 -0.48 -15.65
N LEU A 8 15.18 -1.38 -15.05
CA LEU A 8 16.09 -2.24 -15.80
C LEU A 8 15.35 -3.31 -16.61
N ARG A 9 14.37 -3.97 -16.03
CA ARG A 9 13.61 -5.03 -16.70
C ARG A 9 12.88 -4.56 -17.95
N PRO A 10 12.15 -3.43 -17.97
CA PRO A 10 11.57 -2.89 -19.19
C PRO A 10 12.61 -2.56 -20.26
N ILE A 11 13.73 -1.92 -19.89
CA ILE A 11 14.81 -1.57 -20.82
C ILE A 11 15.44 -2.83 -21.44
N LEU A 12 15.75 -3.83 -20.60
CA LEU A 12 16.38 -5.06 -21.09
C LEU A 12 15.46 -5.85 -22.01
N ARG A 13 14.14 -5.77 -21.84
CA ARG A 13 13.16 -6.43 -22.71
C ARG A 13 13.05 -5.81 -24.10
N THR A 14 13.53 -4.59 -24.29
CA THR A 14 13.56 -3.94 -25.61
C THR A 14 14.76 -4.38 -26.47
N VAL A 15 15.73 -5.08 -25.88
CA VAL A 15 16.91 -5.55 -26.60
C VAL A 15 16.53 -6.72 -27.51
N PRO A 16 16.82 -6.66 -28.83
CA PRO A 16 16.54 -7.76 -29.75
C PRO A 16 17.19 -9.07 -29.30
N GLY A 17 16.43 -10.16 -29.32
CA GLY A 17 16.90 -11.49 -28.90
C GLY A 17 16.68 -11.81 -27.41
N VAL A 18 16.21 -10.87 -26.59
CA VAL A 18 15.84 -11.12 -25.21
C VAL A 18 14.38 -11.61 -25.12
N ALA A 19 14.19 -12.89 -24.81
CA ALA A 19 12.87 -13.49 -24.67
C ALA A 19 12.20 -13.15 -23.31
N GLY A 20 13.00 -12.96 -22.25
CA GLY A 20 12.50 -12.63 -20.92
C GLY A 20 13.63 -12.18 -20.00
N VAL A 21 13.27 -11.47 -18.93
CA VAL A 21 14.18 -11.05 -17.87
C VAL A 21 13.58 -11.45 -16.54
N ASP A 22 14.23 -12.34 -15.83
CA ASP A 22 13.85 -12.79 -14.51
C ASP A 22 14.74 -12.19 -13.43
N SER A 23 14.11 -11.80 -12.33
CA SER A 23 14.78 -11.14 -11.23
C SER A 23 14.84 -12.06 -10.01
N PHE A 24 16.04 -12.44 -9.60
CA PHE A 24 16.26 -13.24 -8.40
C PHE A 24 16.80 -12.37 -7.27
N GLY A 25 16.32 -12.62 -6.04
CA GLY A 25 16.78 -11.94 -4.84
C GLY A 25 16.31 -10.47 -4.73
N GLY A 26 16.81 -9.81 -3.70
CA GLY A 26 16.45 -8.44 -3.34
C GLY A 26 15.11 -8.33 -2.61
N HIS A 27 14.99 -7.30 -1.75
CA HIS A 27 13.79 -7.06 -0.95
C HIS A 27 12.77 -6.23 -1.72
N VAL A 28 11.52 -6.66 -1.70
CA VAL A 28 10.40 -5.88 -2.23
C VAL A 28 9.98 -4.87 -1.16
N ARG A 29 9.83 -3.61 -1.56
CA ARG A 29 9.30 -2.59 -0.65
C ARG A 29 7.83 -2.91 -0.35
N GLN A 30 7.50 -3.01 0.93
CA GLN A 30 6.14 -3.30 1.40
C GLN A 30 5.82 -2.39 2.59
N PHE A 31 4.56 -2.03 2.72
CA PHE A 31 4.02 -1.43 3.94
C PHE A 31 3.32 -2.53 4.73
N HIS A 32 3.66 -2.67 5.99
CA HIS A 32 3.03 -3.61 6.90
C HIS A 32 2.20 -2.83 7.92
N VAL A 33 0.90 -3.04 7.90
CA VAL A 33 -0.02 -2.50 8.90
C VAL A 33 -0.18 -3.55 10.00
N VAL A 34 0.24 -3.23 11.21
CA VAL A 34 0.08 -4.09 12.38
C VAL A 34 -1.06 -3.54 13.22
N ALA A 35 -2.22 -4.17 13.15
CA ALA A 35 -3.40 -3.74 13.87
C ALA A 35 -3.24 -3.98 15.38
N ASP A 36 -3.64 -2.99 16.19
CA ASP A 36 -3.77 -3.14 17.64
C ASP A 36 -5.13 -3.77 18.00
N PRO A 37 -5.16 -4.99 18.58
CA PRO A 37 -6.42 -5.61 18.97
C PRO A 37 -7.22 -4.83 20.00
N ALA A 38 -6.57 -4.02 20.84
CA ALA A 38 -7.25 -3.16 21.81
C ALA A 38 -7.91 -1.96 21.11
N ALA A 39 -7.22 -1.34 20.17
CA ALA A 39 -7.78 -0.26 19.35
C ALA A 39 -8.94 -0.75 18.47
N LEU A 40 -8.79 -1.92 17.82
CA LEU A 40 -9.89 -2.52 17.04
C LEU A 40 -11.15 -2.73 17.88
N ARG A 41 -11.01 -3.30 19.08
CA ARG A 41 -12.15 -3.46 20.01
C ARG A 41 -12.76 -2.13 20.44
N ARG A 42 -11.91 -1.12 20.72
CA ARG A 42 -12.37 0.22 21.14
C ARG A 42 -13.22 0.88 20.07
N PHE A 43 -12.87 0.71 18.79
CA PHE A 43 -13.61 1.28 17.67
C PHE A 43 -14.66 0.32 17.09
N GLY A 44 -14.81 -0.90 17.64
CA GLY A 44 -15.73 -1.90 17.13
C GLY A 44 -15.44 -2.29 15.68
N LEU A 45 -14.16 -2.41 15.33
CA LEU A 45 -13.67 -2.77 14.00
C LEU A 45 -13.24 -4.24 13.97
N ALA A 46 -13.68 -4.96 12.94
CA ALA A 46 -13.13 -6.27 12.60
C ALA A 46 -11.84 -6.09 11.76
N LEU A 47 -10.93 -7.06 11.85
CA LEU A 47 -9.69 -7.05 11.07
C LEU A 47 -9.98 -7.07 9.57
N GLU A 48 -11.01 -7.79 9.16
CA GLU A 48 -11.46 -7.88 7.77
C GLU A 48 -11.96 -6.53 7.25
N GLU A 49 -12.66 -5.75 8.08
CA GLU A 49 -13.11 -4.40 7.73
C GLU A 49 -11.92 -3.46 7.55
N LEU A 50 -10.93 -3.57 8.43
CA LEU A 50 -9.68 -2.80 8.31
C LEU A 50 -8.95 -3.13 7.02
N ALA A 51 -8.77 -4.41 6.71
CA ALA A 51 -8.10 -4.87 5.50
C ALA A 51 -8.84 -4.42 4.23
N ALA A 52 -10.16 -4.54 4.21
CA ALA A 52 -10.99 -4.09 3.10
C ALA A 52 -10.90 -2.58 2.88
N ALA A 53 -10.94 -1.78 3.95
CA ALA A 53 -10.81 -0.33 3.89
C ALA A 53 -9.45 0.10 3.30
N VAL A 54 -8.35 -0.51 3.75
CA VAL A 54 -7.01 -0.26 3.20
C VAL A 54 -6.92 -0.64 1.72
N ALA A 55 -7.51 -1.78 1.33
CA ALA A 55 -7.50 -2.22 -0.07
C ALA A 55 -8.28 -1.28 -1.00
N VAL A 56 -9.44 -0.80 -0.57
CA VAL A 56 -10.28 0.13 -1.35
C VAL A 56 -9.62 1.50 -1.51
N ASN A 57 -8.92 1.96 -0.47
CA ASN A 57 -8.25 3.26 -0.49
C ASN A 57 -6.90 3.25 -1.22
N ASN A 58 -6.42 2.09 -1.67
CA ASN A 58 -5.17 1.97 -2.42
C ASN A 58 -5.45 1.57 -3.87
N GLY A 59 -5.97 2.49 -4.64
CA GLY A 59 -6.33 2.22 -6.03
C GLY A 59 -6.55 3.46 -6.86
N VAL A 60 -6.76 3.25 -8.15
CA VAL A 60 -7.11 4.30 -9.11
C VAL A 60 -8.58 4.14 -9.48
N ALA A 61 -9.34 5.19 -9.27
CA ALA A 61 -10.71 5.27 -9.76
C ALA A 61 -10.74 5.99 -11.10
N GLY A 62 -11.32 5.34 -12.12
CA GLY A 62 -11.68 6.01 -13.37
C GLY A 62 -12.74 7.06 -13.09
N GLY A 63 -12.51 8.29 -13.52
CA GLY A 63 -13.43 9.41 -13.31
C GLY A 63 -14.29 9.71 -14.52
N ALA A 64 -15.20 10.63 -14.33
CA ALA A 64 -16.04 11.18 -15.40
C ALA A 64 -15.25 12.20 -16.23
N PHE A 65 -15.79 12.51 -17.40
CA PHE A 65 -15.35 13.65 -18.18
C PHE A 65 -16.06 14.91 -17.70
N VAL A 66 -15.33 15.99 -17.58
CA VAL A 66 -15.87 17.34 -17.28
C VAL A 66 -15.62 18.23 -18.49
N GLU A 67 -16.67 18.78 -19.05
CA GLU A 67 -16.58 19.77 -20.13
C GLU A 67 -16.58 21.17 -19.55
N ARG A 68 -15.59 21.96 -19.93
CA ARG A 68 -15.47 23.35 -19.53
C ARG A 68 -14.86 24.19 -20.67
N GLY A 69 -15.59 25.19 -21.11
CA GLY A 69 -15.08 26.11 -22.15
C GLY A 69 -14.87 25.47 -23.53
N GLY A 70 -15.57 24.37 -23.84
CA GLY A 70 -15.40 23.62 -25.09
C GLY A 70 -14.24 22.62 -25.07
N GLU A 71 -13.58 22.48 -23.95
CA GLU A 71 -12.53 21.47 -23.71
C GLU A 71 -13.06 20.37 -22.79
N GLN A 72 -12.62 19.14 -23.05
CA GLN A 72 -12.98 17.96 -22.26
C GLN A 72 -11.81 17.56 -21.35
N PHE A 73 -12.06 17.57 -20.06
CA PHE A 73 -11.09 17.16 -19.05
C PHE A 73 -11.44 15.78 -18.50
N VAL A 74 -10.45 14.90 -18.44
CA VAL A 74 -10.57 13.60 -17.78
C VAL A 74 -10.26 13.76 -16.31
N VAL A 75 -11.25 13.49 -15.45
CA VAL A 75 -11.05 13.43 -13.99
C VAL A 75 -10.61 12.03 -13.62
N ARG A 76 -9.50 11.90 -12.94
CA ARG A 76 -8.97 10.63 -12.44
C ARG A 76 -8.71 10.74 -10.94
N GLY A 77 -9.29 9.82 -10.18
CA GLY A 77 -8.95 9.66 -8.77
C GLY A 77 -7.67 8.83 -8.64
N ASP A 78 -6.60 9.44 -8.13
CA ASP A 78 -5.33 8.76 -7.85
C ASP A 78 -5.21 8.54 -6.34
N GLY A 79 -5.60 7.34 -5.88
CA GLY A 79 -5.54 6.92 -4.49
C GLY A 79 -4.35 6.00 -4.18
N TRP A 80 -3.30 5.99 -5.01
CA TRP A 80 -2.12 5.19 -4.71
C TRP A 80 -1.40 5.68 -3.45
N VAL A 81 -1.23 4.78 -2.50
CA VAL A 81 -0.38 4.99 -1.32
C VAL A 81 1.08 5.09 -1.75
N ARG A 82 1.72 6.22 -1.49
CA ARG A 82 3.11 6.49 -1.84
C ARG A 82 4.03 6.54 -0.64
N SER A 83 3.48 6.86 0.51
CA SER A 83 4.20 7.01 1.78
C SER A 83 3.46 6.31 2.93
N ALA A 84 4.13 6.19 4.07
CA ALA A 84 3.52 5.69 5.29
C ALA A 84 2.44 6.66 5.80
N GLU A 85 2.71 7.95 5.68
CA GLU A 85 1.82 9.03 6.10
C GLU A 85 0.49 9.00 5.34
N ASP A 86 0.53 8.75 4.01
CA ASP A 86 -0.69 8.59 3.19
C ASP A 86 -1.56 7.43 3.72
N LEU A 87 -0.89 6.37 4.15
CA LEU A 87 -1.56 5.19 4.68
C LEU A 87 -2.19 5.48 6.06
N GLU A 88 -1.47 6.16 6.94
CA GLU A 88 -1.94 6.55 8.28
C GLU A 88 -3.18 7.44 8.24
N GLU A 89 -3.31 8.29 7.23
CA GLU A 89 -4.45 9.19 7.01
C GLU A 89 -5.65 8.50 6.35
N THR A 90 -5.52 7.24 5.98
CA THR A 90 -6.61 6.46 5.38
C THR A 90 -7.78 6.33 6.38
N VAL A 91 -8.99 6.70 5.93
CA VAL A 91 -10.22 6.50 6.71
C VAL A 91 -10.61 5.03 6.64
N VAL A 92 -10.64 4.36 7.79
CA VAL A 92 -10.97 2.92 7.87
C VAL A 92 -12.41 2.66 8.27
N ALA A 93 -13.04 3.61 8.96
CA ALA A 93 -14.46 3.52 9.33
C ALA A 93 -15.03 4.89 9.71
N TYR A 94 -16.34 4.93 9.90
CA TYR A 94 -17.03 6.05 10.53
C TYR A 94 -17.74 5.56 11.80
N ARG A 95 -17.60 6.29 12.91
CA ARG A 95 -18.34 6.04 14.15
C ARG A 95 -18.99 7.36 14.59
N ASP A 96 -20.31 7.34 14.71
CA ASP A 96 -21.11 8.52 15.07
C ASP A 96 -20.83 9.75 14.18
N GLY A 97 -20.60 9.50 12.88
CA GLY A 97 -20.25 10.56 11.92
C GLY A 97 -18.79 11.04 11.97
N VAL A 98 -17.98 10.50 12.87
CA VAL A 98 -16.55 10.85 12.98
C VAL A 98 -15.71 9.81 12.23
N PRO A 99 -14.80 10.23 11.33
CA PRO A 99 -13.91 9.30 10.66
C PRO A 99 -12.88 8.72 11.63
N VAL A 100 -12.70 7.40 11.57
CA VAL A 100 -11.61 6.69 12.25
C VAL A 100 -10.49 6.51 11.24
N LEU A 101 -9.31 7.02 11.54
CA LEU A 101 -8.13 6.92 10.69
C LEU A 101 -7.32 5.65 11.02
N LEU A 102 -6.58 5.15 10.05
CA LEU A 102 -5.74 3.96 10.23
C LEU A 102 -4.77 4.10 11.40
N ARG A 103 -4.09 5.26 11.55
CA ARG A 103 -3.19 5.55 12.68
C ARG A 103 -3.81 5.38 14.07
N GLN A 104 -5.14 5.39 14.17
CA GLN A 104 -5.86 5.19 15.43
C GLN A 104 -6.15 3.71 15.72
N ALA A 105 -6.11 2.86 14.69
CA ALA A 105 -6.41 1.43 14.75
C ALA A 105 -5.15 0.55 14.66
N GLU A 106 -3.99 1.14 14.37
CA GLU A 106 -2.73 0.43 14.27
C GLU A 106 -1.89 0.56 15.55
N ALA A 107 -1.14 -0.49 15.85
CA ALA A 107 -0.10 -0.48 16.87
C ALA A 107 1.22 0.06 16.31
N TRP A 108 1.43 -0.14 15.03
CA TRP A 108 2.67 0.20 14.37
C TRP A 108 2.57 0.08 12.84
N LEU A 109 3.08 1.07 12.12
CA LEU A 109 3.25 1.03 10.68
C LEU A 109 4.72 0.84 10.35
N ALA A 110 5.06 -0.26 9.69
CA ALA A 110 6.42 -0.54 9.24
C ALA A 110 6.56 -0.35 7.74
N ALA A 111 7.33 0.62 7.32
CA ALA A 111 7.93 0.60 6.00
C ALA A 111 9.14 -0.36 5.99
N TRP A 112 9.41 -1.01 4.87
CA TRP A 112 10.37 -2.10 4.62
C TRP A 112 11.77 -2.00 5.30
N GLN A 113 12.16 -0.85 5.81
CA GLN A 113 13.46 -0.62 6.46
C GLN A 113 13.67 -1.42 7.76
N ILE A 114 12.64 -2.04 8.29
CA ILE A 114 12.72 -2.75 9.58
C ILE A 114 13.30 -4.15 9.45
N TRP A 115 13.27 -4.73 8.26
CA TRP A 115 13.89 -6.04 8.04
C TRP A 115 15.43 -6.04 8.19
N ALA A 116 16.06 -4.89 8.12
CA ALA A 116 17.51 -4.79 8.37
C ALA A 116 17.90 -4.78 9.85
N ARG A 117 16.95 -4.68 10.79
CA ARG A 117 17.23 -4.60 12.23
C ARG A 117 16.72 -5.74 13.10
N ALA A 118 15.79 -6.54 12.61
CA ALA A 118 15.37 -7.72 13.32
C ALA A 118 16.19 -8.90 12.78
N SER A 119 17.17 -9.37 13.56
CA SER A 119 17.69 -10.71 13.41
C SER A 119 16.49 -11.65 13.43
N PRO A 120 16.34 -12.59 12.48
CA PRO A 120 15.26 -13.55 12.55
C PRO A 120 15.29 -14.23 13.91
N PRO A 121 14.14 -14.49 14.53
CA PRO A 121 14.11 -15.31 15.73
C PRO A 121 14.82 -16.61 15.38
N ALA A 122 15.79 -16.98 16.19
CA ALA A 122 16.47 -18.25 16.04
C ALA A 122 15.40 -19.35 16.08
N TRP A 123 15.18 -20.01 14.96
CA TRP A 123 14.37 -21.22 14.93
C TRP A 123 15.03 -22.25 15.84
N PRO A 124 14.30 -22.90 16.74
CA PRO A 124 14.84 -24.02 17.47
C PRO A 124 15.27 -25.06 16.43
N THR A 125 16.55 -25.32 16.38
CA THR A 125 17.10 -26.47 15.64
C THR A 125 16.61 -27.76 16.30
N PRO A 126 16.24 -28.78 15.53
CA PRO A 126 15.77 -30.07 16.04
C PRO A 126 16.81 -30.80 16.90
#